data_36f644eaee4eb6f344307d20137afb56
#
_entry.id   36f644eaee4eb6f344307d20137afb56
#
_cell.length_a   1.000
_cell.length_b   1.000
_cell.length_c   1.000
_cell.angle_alpha   90.00
_cell.angle_beta   90.00
_cell.angle_gamma   90.00
#
_symmetry.space_group_name_H-M   'P 1'
#
loop_
_entity.id
_entity.type
_entity.pdbx_description
1 polymer ?
#
loop_
_entity_poly.entity_id
_entity_poly.type
_entity_poly.pdbx_seq_one_letter_code
_entity_poly.pdbx_strand_id
1 'polypeptide(L)'
;MAVPIAYYLILAAILFSTGVASFLIKRNIITVFMSIELMLNAVNLTFVAFAHMWHQVSGQIFVFFVMVVAAAEAAVGLAIIIAIFRTRQTLNVDQIDLMKS
;
A
#
# COMPACT_ATOMS: atom_id res chain seq x y z
N MET A 1 25.14 -1.71 8.53
CA MET A 1 23.86 -2.23 9.00
C MET A 1 24.07 -3.47 9.84
N ALA A 2 23.60 -3.44 11.09
CA ALA A 2 23.83 -4.56 12.00
C ALA A 2 22.86 -5.72 11.75
N VAL A 3 21.71 -5.43 11.13
CA VAL A 3 20.66 -6.43 10.92
C VAL A 3 20.84 -7.08 9.56
N PRO A 4 20.83 -8.43 9.51
CA PRO A 4 20.95 -9.11 8.21
C PRO A 4 19.80 -8.77 7.28
N ILE A 5 20.08 -8.77 5.98
CA ILE A 5 19.07 -8.45 4.98
C ILE A 5 17.87 -9.40 5.06
N ALA A 6 18.12 -10.65 5.45
CA ALA A 6 17.03 -11.62 5.54
C ALA A 6 15.90 -11.15 6.46
N TYR A 7 16.24 -10.42 7.52
CA TYR A 7 15.21 -9.91 8.44
C TYR A 7 14.30 -8.91 7.76
N TYR A 8 14.87 -8.05 6.92
CA TYR A 8 14.07 -7.06 6.19
C TYR A 8 13.17 -7.74 5.17
N LEU A 9 13.68 -8.76 4.50
CA LEU A 9 12.89 -9.50 3.51
C LEU A 9 11.78 -10.29 4.16
N ILE A 10 12.04 -10.87 5.34
CA ILE A 10 11.00 -11.57 6.09
C ILE A 10 9.91 -10.60 6.53
N LEU A 11 10.31 -9.44 7.03
CA LEU A 11 9.34 -8.42 7.44
C LEU A 11 8.51 -7.97 6.23
N ALA A 12 9.16 -7.74 5.10
CA ALA A 12 8.45 -7.36 3.88
C ALA A 12 7.45 -8.44 3.47
N ALA A 13 7.83 -9.71 3.57
CA ALA A 13 6.95 -10.82 3.22
C ALA A 13 5.74 -10.87 4.15
N ILE A 14 5.96 -10.64 5.44
CA ILE A 14 4.87 -10.62 6.42
C ILE A 14 3.91 -9.46 6.13
N LEU A 15 4.46 -8.28 5.87
CA LEU A 15 3.65 -7.11 5.58
C LEU A 15 2.84 -7.30 4.30
N PHE A 16 3.46 -7.83 3.26
CA PHE A 16 2.78 -8.08 2.00
C PHE A 16 1.67 -9.09 2.18
N SER A 17 1.96 -10.18 2.88
CA SER A 17 0.97 -11.23 3.12
C SER A 17 -0.20 -10.72 3.95
N THR A 18 0.08 -9.88 4.95
CA THR A 18 -0.97 -9.26 5.75
C THR A 18 -1.84 -8.36 4.89
N GLY A 19 -1.22 -7.60 3.99
CA GLY A 19 -1.95 -6.75 3.07
C GLY A 19 -2.85 -7.55 2.15
N VAL A 20 -2.33 -8.64 1.59
CA VAL A 20 -3.11 -9.52 0.72
C VAL A 20 -4.29 -10.11 1.48
N ALA A 21 -4.04 -10.62 2.68
CA ALA A 21 -5.11 -11.22 3.48
C ALA A 21 -6.20 -10.19 3.78
N SER A 22 -5.82 -9.00 4.19
CA SER A 22 -6.78 -7.94 4.48
C SER A 22 -7.57 -7.55 3.24
N PHE A 23 -6.89 -7.46 2.09
CA PHE A 23 -7.53 -7.13 0.83
C PHE A 23 -8.60 -8.16 0.46
N LEU A 24 -8.32 -9.43 0.69
CA LEU A 24 -9.24 -10.50 0.30
C LEU A 24 -10.41 -10.65 1.26
N ILE A 25 -10.23 -10.27 2.52
CA ILE A 25 -11.24 -10.52 3.54
C ILE A 25 -12.19 -9.33 3.69
N LYS A 26 -11.66 -8.12 3.65
CA LYS A 26 -12.44 -6.93 3.98
C LYS A 26 -13.15 -6.38 2.76
N ARG A 27 -14.33 -5.79 3.00
CA ARG A 27 -15.14 -5.16 1.94
C ARG A 27 -15.24 -3.65 2.10
N ASN A 28 -14.73 -3.13 3.21
CA ASN A 28 -14.72 -1.69 3.43
C ASN A 28 -13.65 -1.06 2.54
N ILE A 29 -14.04 -0.02 1.80
CA ILE A 29 -13.17 0.56 0.80
C ILE A 29 -11.91 1.19 1.42
N ILE A 30 -12.02 1.73 2.63
CA ILE A 30 -10.86 2.28 3.33
C ILE A 30 -9.88 1.16 3.67
N THR A 31 -10.39 0.02 4.15
CA THR A 31 -9.53 -1.12 4.48
C THR A 31 -8.88 -1.68 3.24
N VAL A 32 -9.62 -1.76 2.13
CA VAL A 32 -9.05 -2.20 0.85
C VAL A 32 -7.91 -1.27 0.42
N PHE A 33 -8.15 0.04 0.53
CA PHE A 33 -7.16 1.03 0.17
C PHE A 33 -5.91 0.90 1.04
N MET A 34 -6.08 0.76 2.35
CA MET A 34 -4.96 0.60 3.28
C MET A 34 -4.21 -0.71 3.04
N SER A 35 -4.92 -1.76 2.63
CA SER A 35 -4.28 -3.04 2.30
C SER A 35 -3.32 -2.88 1.12
N ILE A 36 -3.74 -2.15 0.11
CA ILE A 36 -2.89 -1.88 -1.05
C ILE A 36 -1.68 -1.06 -0.63
N GLU A 37 -1.88 -0.06 0.23
CA GLU A 37 -0.78 0.76 0.73
C GLU A 37 0.22 -0.09 1.52
N LEU A 38 -0.27 -1.05 2.30
CA LEU A 38 0.59 -1.93 3.06
C LEU A 38 1.43 -2.82 2.13
N MET A 39 0.80 -3.32 1.06
CA MET A 39 1.53 -4.12 0.07
C MET A 39 2.60 -3.27 -0.64
N LEU A 40 2.29 -2.03 -0.96
CA LEU A 40 3.27 -1.14 -1.58
C LEU A 40 4.43 -0.84 -0.64
N ASN A 41 4.15 -0.64 0.64
CA ASN A 41 5.21 -0.43 1.63
C ASN A 41 6.12 -1.65 1.72
N ALA A 42 5.56 -2.85 1.64
CA ALA A 42 6.35 -4.07 1.67
C ALA A 42 7.29 -4.14 0.48
N VAL A 43 6.81 -3.79 -0.71
CA VAL A 43 7.63 -3.76 -1.92
C VAL A 43 8.75 -2.73 -1.78
N ASN A 44 8.42 -1.55 -1.26
CA ASN A 44 9.42 -0.49 -1.07
C ASN A 44 10.48 -0.92 -0.06
N LEU A 45 10.08 -1.59 1.00
CA LEU A 45 11.03 -2.11 1.98
C LEU A 45 12.00 -3.09 1.32
N THR A 46 11.48 -3.93 0.43
CA THR A 46 12.31 -4.87 -0.33
C THR A 46 13.33 -4.14 -1.19
N PHE A 47 12.90 -3.09 -1.90
CA PHE A 47 13.81 -2.30 -2.73
C PHE A 47 14.90 -1.64 -1.90
N VAL A 48 14.53 -1.05 -0.76
CA VAL A 48 15.50 -0.41 0.11
C VAL A 48 16.51 -1.43 0.63
N ALA A 49 16.04 -2.61 1.02
CA ALA A 49 16.90 -3.66 1.54
C ALA A 49 17.93 -4.10 0.49
N PHE A 50 17.48 -4.33 -0.74
CA PHE A 50 18.39 -4.72 -1.81
C PHE A 50 19.34 -3.59 -2.20
N ALA A 51 18.84 -2.35 -2.25
CA ALA A 51 19.71 -1.22 -2.55
C ALA A 51 20.81 -1.09 -1.53
N HIS A 52 20.51 -1.29 -0.26
CA HIS A 52 21.52 -1.24 0.78
C HIS A 52 22.50 -2.39 0.68
N MET A 53 21.99 -3.59 0.38
CA MET A 53 22.84 -4.77 0.25
C MET A 53 23.88 -4.58 -0.85
N TRP A 54 23.50 -3.95 -1.95
CA TRP A 54 24.40 -3.75 -3.09
C TRP A 54 25.04 -2.37 -3.09
N HIS A 55 24.88 -1.60 -2.03
CA HIS A 55 25.43 -0.26 -1.91
C HIS A 55 25.07 0.63 -3.09
N GLN A 56 23.79 0.55 -3.50
CA GLN A 56 23.27 1.27 -4.66
C GLN A 56 22.38 2.42 -4.20
N VAL A 57 22.90 3.61 -4.24
CA VAL A 57 22.11 4.79 -3.87
C VAL A 57 20.98 5.01 -4.87
N SER A 58 21.21 4.67 -6.13
CA SER A 58 20.18 4.84 -7.17
C SER A 58 18.91 4.07 -6.84
N GLY A 59 19.02 2.89 -6.22
CA GLY A 59 17.86 2.13 -5.80
C GLY A 59 17.05 2.86 -4.74
N GLN A 60 17.73 3.55 -3.82
CA GLN A 60 17.04 4.31 -2.79
C GLN A 60 16.39 5.56 -3.35
N ILE A 61 17.01 6.20 -4.34
CA ILE A 61 16.40 7.32 -5.03
C ILE A 61 15.14 6.88 -5.76
N PHE A 62 15.18 5.71 -6.40
CA PHE A 62 14.01 5.15 -7.06
C PHE A 62 12.87 4.95 -6.06
N VAL A 63 13.19 4.39 -4.89
CA VAL A 63 12.19 4.20 -3.84
C VAL A 63 11.60 5.53 -3.40
N PHE A 64 12.43 6.56 -3.28
CA PHE A 64 11.94 7.89 -2.90
C PHE A 64 10.88 8.38 -3.89
N PHE A 65 11.13 8.24 -5.18
CA PHE A 65 10.15 8.64 -6.17
C PHE A 65 8.89 7.79 -6.12
N VAL A 66 9.04 6.49 -5.91
CA VAL A 66 7.88 5.61 -5.77
C VAL A 66 7.04 6.02 -4.57
N MET A 67 7.69 6.39 -3.46
CA MET A 67 6.97 6.84 -2.28
C MET A 67 6.22 8.14 -2.51
N VAL A 68 6.81 9.06 -3.29
CA VAL A 68 6.12 10.31 -3.64
C VAL A 68 4.87 10.02 -4.45
N VAL A 69 4.97 9.13 -5.43
CA VAL A 69 3.82 8.74 -6.24
C VAL A 69 2.77 8.06 -5.37
N ALA A 70 3.20 7.16 -4.48
CA ALA A 70 2.27 6.47 -3.58
C ALA A 70 1.54 7.47 -2.67
N ALA A 71 2.25 8.47 -2.17
CA ALA A 71 1.62 9.49 -1.34
C ALA A 71 0.59 10.30 -2.12
N ALA A 72 0.91 10.63 -3.37
CA ALA A 72 -0.03 11.34 -4.23
C ALA A 72 -1.27 10.49 -4.51
N GLU A 73 -1.07 9.20 -4.80
CA GLU A 73 -2.19 8.29 -5.00
C GLU A 73 -3.05 8.16 -3.75
N ALA A 74 -2.42 8.11 -2.58
CA ALA A 74 -3.15 8.04 -1.32
C ALA A 74 -4.02 9.28 -1.13
N ALA A 75 -3.47 10.45 -1.41
CA ALA A 75 -4.23 11.70 -1.26
C ALA A 75 -5.42 11.73 -2.20
N VAL A 76 -5.22 11.38 -3.47
CA VAL A 76 -6.30 11.36 -4.45
C VAL A 76 -7.31 10.27 -4.11
N GLY A 77 -6.83 9.08 -3.74
CA GLY A 77 -7.70 7.97 -3.37
C GLY A 77 -8.58 8.30 -2.18
N LEU A 78 -8.01 8.93 -1.15
CA LEU A 78 -8.79 9.34 0.01
C LEU A 78 -9.83 10.39 -0.35
N ALA A 79 -9.47 11.33 -1.22
CA ALA A 79 -10.42 12.34 -1.67
C ALA A 79 -11.61 11.69 -2.38
N ILE A 80 -11.34 10.69 -3.23
CA ILE A 80 -12.39 9.98 -3.93
C ILE A 80 -13.26 9.20 -2.94
N ILE A 81 -12.64 8.54 -1.97
CA ILE A 81 -13.37 7.78 -0.96
C ILE A 81 -14.29 8.69 -0.17
N ILE A 82 -13.80 9.86 0.22
CA ILE A 82 -14.60 10.82 0.97
C ILE A 82 -15.78 11.30 0.13
N ALA A 83 -15.53 11.58 -1.15
CA ALA A 83 -16.60 12.02 -2.05
C ALA A 83 -17.68 10.95 -2.20
N ILE A 84 -17.27 9.70 -2.35
CA ILE A 84 -18.23 8.59 -2.46
C ILE A 84 -19.02 8.45 -1.17
N PHE A 85 -18.34 8.51 -0.03
CA PHE A 85 -19.03 8.35 1.26
C PHE A 85 -20.06 9.48 1.48
N ARG A 86 -19.70 10.69 1.11
CA ARG A 86 -20.62 11.82 1.27
C ARG A 86 -21.85 11.67 0.39
N THR A 87 -21.73 10.97 -0.71
CA THR A 87 -22.84 10.74 -1.63
C THR A 87 -23.65 9.52 -1.26
N ARG A 88 -23.00 8.42 -0.89
CA ARG A 88 -23.65 7.13 -0.66
C ARG A 88 -23.80 6.79 0.82
N GLN A 89 -23.03 7.44 1.67
CA GLN A 89 -23.01 7.19 3.10
C GLN A 89 -22.69 5.73 3.44
N THR A 90 -21.87 5.10 2.58
CA THR A 90 -21.38 3.73 2.79
C THR A 90 -20.00 3.59 2.22
N LEU A 91 -19.15 2.81 2.90
CA LEU A 91 -17.82 2.47 2.42
C LEU A 91 -17.76 1.02 1.96
N ASN A 92 -18.87 0.32 1.94
CA ASN A 92 -18.92 -1.07 1.53
C ASN A 92 -18.92 -1.15 0.02
N VAL A 93 -17.92 -1.84 -0.52
CA VAL A 93 -17.75 -1.93 -1.97
C VAL A 93 -18.98 -2.51 -2.66
N ASP A 94 -19.61 -3.50 -2.02
CA ASP A 94 -20.79 -4.14 -2.58
C ASP A 94 -21.95 -3.17 -2.76
N GLN A 95 -22.05 -2.18 -1.89
CA GLN A 95 -23.15 -1.21 -1.94
C GLN A 95 -22.82 -0.05 -2.86
N ILE A 96 -21.55 0.30 -2.99
CA ILE A 96 -21.13 1.39 -3.87
C ILE A 96 -21.37 1.01 -5.33
N ASP A 97 -21.29 -0.27 -5.65
CA ASP A 97 -21.50 -0.75 -7.01
C ASP A 97 -22.90 -0.44 -7.53
N LEU A 98 -23.79 0.00 -6.68
CA LEU A 98 -25.16 0.33 -7.08
C LEU A 98 -25.26 1.69 -7.75
N MET A 99 -24.18 2.28 -8.19
CA MET A 99 -24.27 3.51 -8.98
C MET A 99 -25.11 3.35 -10.22
N LYS A 100 -25.23 2.15 -10.70
CA LYS A 100 -26.06 1.85 -11.86
C LYS A 100 -27.56 1.87 -11.55
N SER A 101 -27.89 1.90 -10.31
CA SER A 101 -29.29 1.97 -9.93
C SER A 101 -29.70 3.43 -9.73
#